data_7a49d2396ccf0bdc2934b748be32dc49
#
_entry.id   7a49d2396ccf0bdc2934b748be32dc49
#
_cell.length_a   1.000
_cell.length_b   1.000
_cell.length_c   1.000
_cell.angle_alpha   90.00
_cell.angle_beta   90.00
_cell.angle_gamma   90.00
#
_symmetry.space_group_name_H-M   'P 1'
#
loop_
_entity.id
_entity.type
_entity.pdbx_description
1 polymer ?
#
loop_
_entity_poly.entity_id
_entity_poly.type
_entity_poly.pdbx_seq_one_letter_code
_entity_poly.pdbx_strand_id
1 'polypeptide(L)'
;MSSASATARFTEKQGQYLAFIYTYVLLNRQPPAEADFQRFFCVTPPTVHQMIMQLERLGLIRRTPRQARSIELLVPDDELPKLQPIKTSVAEY
;
A
#
# COMPACT_ATOMS: atom_id res chain seq x y z
N MET A 1 13.78 15.72 -14.82
CA MET A 1 13.45 15.57 -14.33
C MET A 1 12.66 15.11 -13.92
N SER A 2 12.44 15.23 -14.22
CA SER A 2 11.52 14.98 -13.88
C SER A 2 11.05 14.01 -13.32
N SER A 3 11.71 13.67 -13.15
CA SER A 3 11.44 12.63 -12.31
C SER A 3 10.28 12.88 -11.41
N ALA A 4 10.06 14.09 -11.13
CA ALA A 4 8.91 14.43 -10.33
C ALA A 4 7.65 13.90 -10.95
N SER A 5 7.58 13.89 -12.24
CA SER A 5 6.37 13.41 -12.89
C SER A 5 6.17 11.92 -12.64
N ALA A 6 7.24 11.17 -12.54
CA ALA A 6 7.10 9.75 -12.29
C ALA A 6 6.47 9.51 -10.94
N THR A 7 6.75 10.37 -9.98
CA THR A 7 6.22 10.15 -8.65
C THR A 7 4.83 10.70 -8.49
N ALA A 8 4.31 11.38 -9.50
CA ALA A 8 2.99 11.97 -9.39
C ALA A 8 1.86 10.96 -9.47
N ARG A 9 2.15 9.69 -9.73
CA ARG A 9 1.10 8.70 -9.87
C ARG A 9 0.40 8.39 -8.57
N PHE A 10 1.04 8.69 -7.45
CA PHE A 10 0.42 8.42 -6.15
C PHE A 10 0.98 9.40 -5.13
N THR A 11 0.21 9.58 -4.07
CA THR A 11 0.63 10.43 -2.98
C THR A 11 1.64 9.71 -2.11
N GLU A 12 2.25 10.47 -1.19
CA GLU A 12 3.20 9.89 -0.27
C GLU A 12 2.57 8.78 0.57
N LYS A 13 1.37 9.03 1.06
CA LYS A 13 0.67 8.04 1.85
C LYS A 13 0.34 6.79 1.03
N GLN A 14 -0.14 7.00 -0.18
CA GLN A 14 -0.43 5.88 -1.07
C GLN A 14 0.83 5.11 -1.37
N GLY A 15 1.94 5.81 -1.57
CA GLY A 15 3.21 5.17 -1.83
C GLY A 15 3.65 4.29 -0.67
N GLN A 16 3.37 4.70 0.56
CA GLN A 16 3.72 3.89 1.72
C GLN A 16 2.90 2.60 1.75
N TYR A 17 1.63 2.67 1.40
CA TYR A 17 0.82 1.45 1.31
C TYR A 17 1.34 0.52 0.22
N LEU A 18 1.72 1.08 -0.92
CA LEU A 18 2.26 0.25 -2.00
C LEU A 18 3.60 -0.39 -1.58
N ALA A 19 4.45 0.38 -0.91
CA ALA A 19 5.72 -0.15 -0.42
C ALA A 19 5.50 -1.24 0.62
N PHE A 20 4.48 -1.11 1.44
CA PHE A 20 4.15 -2.15 2.41
C PHE A 20 3.74 -3.45 1.70
N ILE A 21 2.94 -3.34 0.66
CA ILE A 21 2.53 -4.53 -0.10
C ILE A 21 3.77 -5.24 -0.65
N TYR A 22 4.66 -4.47 -1.26
CA TYR A 22 5.87 -5.03 -1.84
C TYR A 22 6.72 -5.74 -0.77
N THR A 23 6.94 -5.07 0.34
CA THR A 23 7.76 -5.62 1.41
C THR A 23 7.12 -6.87 2.02
N TYR A 24 5.80 -6.83 2.22
CA TYR A 24 5.11 -7.97 2.80
C TYR A 24 5.22 -9.20 1.91
N VAL A 25 5.02 -9.02 0.61
CA VAL A 25 5.14 -10.13 -0.32
C VAL A 25 6.56 -10.68 -0.33
N LEU A 26 7.53 -9.79 -0.30
CA LEU A 26 8.93 -10.19 -0.30
C LEU A 26 9.25 -11.06 0.89
N LEU A 27 8.73 -10.72 2.06
CA LEU A 27 9.05 -11.42 3.30
C LEU A 27 8.17 -12.62 3.54
N ASN A 28 6.93 -12.57 3.12
CA ASN A 28 5.96 -13.60 3.48
C ASN A 28 5.49 -14.46 2.32
N ARG A 29 5.91 -14.13 1.11
CA ARG A 29 5.56 -14.90 -0.07
C ARG A 29 4.08 -14.95 -0.34
N GLN A 30 3.34 -13.99 0.14
CA GLN A 30 1.90 -13.86 -0.11
C GLN A 30 1.51 -12.42 0.13
N PRO A 31 0.43 -11.95 -0.50
CA PRO A 31 -0.03 -10.59 -0.30
C PRO A 31 -0.54 -10.37 1.12
N PRO A 32 -0.51 -9.12 1.59
CA PRO A 32 -1.09 -8.83 2.91
C PRO A 32 -2.60 -8.84 2.86
N ALA A 33 -3.21 -9.14 3.99
CA ALA A 33 -4.62 -8.92 4.19
C ALA A 33 -4.83 -7.52 4.73
N GLU A 34 -6.07 -7.05 4.73
CA GLU A 34 -6.34 -5.71 5.25
C GLU A 34 -5.93 -5.57 6.72
N ALA A 35 -6.07 -6.64 7.49
CA ALA A 35 -5.66 -6.62 8.89
C ALA A 35 -4.16 -6.36 9.05
N ASP A 36 -3.37 -6.80 8.11
CA ASP A 36 -1.93 -6.55 8.17
C ASP A 36 -1.60 -5.08 8.04
N PHE A 37 -2.33 -4.37 7.16
CA PHE A 37 -2.17 -2.93 7.03
C PHE A 37 -2.58 -2.24 8.32
N GLN A 38 -3.68 -2.69 8.93
CA GLN A 38 -4.14 -2.07 10.17
C GLN A 38 -3.07 -2.15 11.25
N ARG A 39 -2.44 -3.30 11.35
CA ARG A 39 -1.41 -3.48 12.37
C ARG A 39 -0.17 -2.66 12.08
N PHE A 40 0.27 -2.65 10.84
CA PHE A 40 1.50 -1.94 10.52
C PHE A 40 1.31 -0.42 10.61
N PHE A 41 0.23 0.09 10.03
CA PHE A 41 0.02 1.54 9.98
C PHE A 41 -0.72 2.08 11.19
N CYS A 42 -1.19 1.21 12.08
CA CYS A 42 -1.91 1.61 13.29
C CYS A 42 -3.14 2.44 12.97
N VAL A 43 -3.93 1.94 12.05
CA VAL A 43 -5.13 2.63 11.60
C VAL A 43 -6.34 1.71 11.70
N THR A 44 -7.52 2.30 11.55
CA THR A 44 -8.76 1.56 11.69
C THR A 44 -9.10 0.81 10.41
N PRO A 45 -9.96 -0.23 10.51
CA PRO A 45 -10.38 -0.96 9.32
C PRO A 45 -10.97 -0.09 8.22
N PRO A 46 -11.87 0.86 8.50
CA PRO A 46 -12.40 1.69 7.41
C PRO A 46 -11.32 2.50 6.71
N THR A 47 -10.31 2.95 7.44
CA THR A 47 -9.23 3.71 6.83
C THR A 47 -8.47 2.87 5.82
N VAL A 48 -8.14 1.62 6.20
CA VAL A 48 -7.45 0.72 5.29
C VAL A 48 -8.32 0.41 4.09
N HIS A 49 -9.58 0.09 4.35
CA HIS A 49 -10.48 -0.28 3.26
C HIS A 49 -10.60 0.83 2.23
N GLN A 50 -10.74 2.07 2.68
CA GLN A 50 -10.86 3.20 1.77
C GLN A 50 -9.59 3.38 0.96
N MET A 51 -8.42 3.22 1.59
CA MET A 51 -7.18 3.35 0.86
C MET A 51 -7.04 2.26 -0.19
N ILE A 52 -7.37 1.02 0.16
CA ILE A 52 -7.29 -0.08 -0.79
C ILE A 52 -8.21 0.17 -1.99
N MET A 53 -9.42 0.62 -1.73
CA MET A 53 -10.35 0.93 -2.81
C MET A 53 -9.80 2.05 -3.70
N GLN A 54 -9.18 3.05 -3.10
CA GLN A 54 -8.61 4.15 -3.83
C GLN A 54 -7.44 3.69 -4.71
N LEU A 55 -6.56 2.87 -4.18
CA LEU A 55 -5.43 2.36 -4.94
C LEU A 55 -5.91 1.51 -6.12
N GLU A 56 -6.95 0.73 -5.91
CA GLU A 56 -7.51 -0.09 -6.98
C GLU A 56 -8.12 0.79 -8.06
N ARG A 57 -8.85 1.82 -7.66
CA ARG A 57 -9.48 2.72 -8.62
C ARG A 57 -8.44 3.45 -9.47
N LEU A 58 -7.30 3.76 -8.88
CA LEU A 58 -6.23 4.43 -9.59
C LEU A 58 -5.41 3.49 -10.47
N GLY A 59 -5.69 2.20 -10.44
CA GLY A 59 -4.96 1.25 -11.25
C GLY A 59 -3.60 0.90 -10.71
N LEU A 60 -3.37 1.15 -9.42
CA LEU A 60 -2.06 0.88 -8.81
C LEU A 60 -1.99 -0.52 -8.19
N ILE A 61 -3.12 -1.10 -7.90
CA ILE A 61 -3.22 -2.48 -7.44
C ILE A 61 -4.42 -3.15 -8.08
N ARG A 62 -4.44 -4.46 -7.99
CA ARG A 62 -5.57 -5.27 -8.41
C ARG A 62 -5.85 -6.25 -7.30
N ARG A 63 -7.10 -6.61 -7.11
CA ARG A 63 -7.45 -7.62 -6.12
C ARG A 63 -8.67 -8.38 -6.60
N THR A 64 -8.84 -9.57 -6.06
CA THR A 64 -9.97 -10.43 -6.39
C THR A 64 -11.04 -10.21 -5.32
N PRO A 65 -12.25 -9.80 -5.70
CA PRO A 65 -13.32 -9.58 -4.72
C PRO A 65 -13.58 -10.84 -3.90
N ARG A 66 -13.82 -10.64 -2.62
CA ARG A 66 -14.17 -11.71 -1.67
C ARG A 66 -13.09 -12.75 -1.49
N GLN A 67 -11.88 -12.44 -1.92
CA GLN A 67 -10.77 -13.34 -1.70
C GLN A 67 -9.72 -12.61 -0.87
N ALA A 68 -9.45 -13.13 0.31
CA ALA A 68 -8.44 -12.55 1.18
C ALA A 68 -7.07 -12.73 0.55
N ARG A 69 -6.16 -11.81 0.86
CA ARG A 69 -4.77 -11.89 0.42
C ARG A 69 -4.65 -12.00 -1.09
N SER A 70 -5.47 -11.21 -1.80
CA SER A 70 -5.45 -11.24 -3.26
C SER A 70 -4.90 -9.97 -3.88
N ILE A 71 -4.34 -9.06 -3.07
CA ILE A 71 -3.83 -7.80 -3.58
C ILE A 71 -2.58 -8.03 -4.41
N GLU A 72 -2.55 -7.42 -5.57
CA GLU A 72 -1.43 -7.55 -6.48
C GLU A 72 -0.97 -6.16 -6.90
N LEU A 73 0.33 -5.90 -6.81
CA LEU A 73 0.87 -4.62 -7.23
C LEU A 73 0.90 -4.51 -8.74
N LEU A 74 0.50 -3.35 -9.24
CA LEU A 74 0.59 -3.05 -10.67
C LEU A 74 1.64 -1.97 -10.95
N VAL A 75 2.37 -1.55 -9.92
CA VAL A 75 3.41 -0.54 -10.03
C VAL A 75 4.75 -1.24 -9.99
N PRO A 76 5.68 -0.91 -10.88
CA PRO A 76 7.03 -1.50 -10.83
C PRO A 76 7.70 -1.18 -9.50
N ASP A 77 8.49 -2.11 -8.99
CA ASP A 77 9.09 -1.94 -7.68
C ASP A 77 10.10 -0.80 -7.64
N ASP A 78 10.72 -0.47 -8.77
CA ASP A 78 11.68 0.62 -8.79
C ASP A 78 11.01 2.00 -8.71
N GLU A 79 9.68 2.06 -8.78
CA GLU A 79 8.96 3.31 -8.60
C GLU A 79 8.45 3.48 -7.17
N LEU A 80 8.65 2.50 -6.32
CA LEU A 80 8.11 2.54 -4.98
C LEU A 80 9.06 3.28 -4.05
N PRO A 81 8.51 4.05 -3.10
CA PRO A 81 9.36 4.68 -2.09
C PRO A 81 9.82 3.65 -1.08
N LYS A 82 10.74 4.05 -0.24
CA LYS A 82 11.13 3.24 0.89
C LYS A 82 9.99 3.21 1.89
N LEU A 83 9.73 2.02 2.41
CA LEU A 83 8.75 1.89 3.48
C LEU A 83 9.34 2.49 4.74
N GLN A 84 8.59 3.40 5.37
CA GLN A 84 9.03 4.08 6.57
C GLN A 84 8.42 3.44 7.80
N PRO A 85 9.18 3.31 8.88
CA PRO A 85 8.60 2.81 10.12
C PRO A 85 7.55 3.79 10.64
N ILE A 86 6.54 3.26 11.28
CA ILE A 86 5.48 4.08 11.83
C ILE A 86 5.95 4.60 13.18
N LYS A 87 5.92 5.91 13.34
CA LYS A 87 6.27 6.52 14.61
C LYS A 87 5.16 6.29 15.59
N THR A 88 5.51 6.27 16.84
CA THR A 88 4.54 6.02 17.87
C THR A 88 3.42 7.04 17.81
N SER A 89 2.26 6.64 18.11
CA SER A 89 1.11 7.48 18.35
C SER A 89 0.59 8.23 17.14
N VAL A 90 1.28 8.25 16.05
CA VAL A 90 0.79 9.01 14.92
C VAL A 90 -0.02 8.10 14.03
N ALA A 91 -1.29 8.38 13.91
CA ALA A 91 -2.17 7.54 13.11
C ALA A 91 -2.60 8.29 11.87
N GLU A 92 -1.65 8.74 11.11
CA GLU A 92 -1.94 9.52 9.93
C GLU A 92 -2.19 8.68 8.70
N TYR A 93 -1.87 7.42 8.76
CA TYR A 93 -2.04 6.57 7.62
C TYR A 93 -3.42 5.93 7.61
#